data_bb3f8292fc2e6a4b9911814434f2092b
#
_entry.id   bb3f8292fc2e6a4b9911814434f2092b
#
_cell.length_a   1.000
_cell.length_b   1.000
_cell.length_c   1.000
_cell.angle_alpha   90.00
_cell.angle_beta   90.00
_cell.angle_gamma   90.00
#
_symmetry.space_group_name_H-M   'P 1'
#
loop_
_entity.id
_entity.type
_entity.pdbx_description
1 polymer ?
#
loop_
_entity_poly.entity_id
_entity_poly.type
_entity_poly.pdbx_seq_one_letter_code
_entity_poly.pdbx_strand_id
1 'polypeptide(L)'
;MSEQAGGRSVIGPPSSLDAEFVSDTPRLSQARTATAISRAAAHRRAQPNGWWGMALFLCSEVTLFGTLIGSYFYLDFKDARWPPAGISEPSTLKPSVSTGVLVAMSIPLWLAVRQARAGRKGHVLGLITLAFWVQLAYLGFQIWQLIGNLHHFLPHSSAYGSIYYTLLVAHHAHVLFGLVLDVSVFAFVAIRGLDNYWLIGVRGLAMYWYVVNGLAVAVLLTTLSPSL
;
A
#
# COMPACT_ATOMS: atom_id res chain seq x y z
N MET A 1 17.80 -21.26 -86.85
CA MET A 1 18.19 -22.63 -86.49
C MET A 1 19.06 -22.53 -85.28
N SER A 2 18.49 -22.84 -84.10
CA SER A 2 19.20 -23.33 -82.94
C SER A 2 18.22 -23.59 -81.80
N GLU A 3 18.22 -24.77 -81.44
CA GLU A 3 17.35 -25.51 -80.52
C GLU A 3 17.59 -25.10 -79.07
N GLN A 4 16.52 -24.72 -78.34
CA GLN A 4 16.58 -24.55 -76.92
C GLN A 4 16.29 -25.90 -76.24
N ALA A 5 17.32 -26.50 -75.63
CA ALA A 5 17.19 -27.63 -74.74
C ALA A 5 16.66 -27.18 -73.38
N GLY A 6 15.39 -27.47 -73.11
CA GLY A 6 14.79 -27.28 -71.80
C GLY A 6 15.25 -28.35 -70.82
N GLY A 7 16.11 -27.90 -69.86
CA GLY A 7 16.44 -28.74 -68.69
C GLY A 7 15.29 -28.85 -67.72
N ARG A 8 14.54 -29.96 -67.71
CA ARG A 8 13.64 -30.37 -66.63
C ARG A 8 14.49 -30.76 -65.41
N SER A 9 14.54 -29.93 -64.39
CA SER A 9 15.02 -30.36 -63.09
C SER A 9 14.03 -31.35 -62.50
N VAL A 10 14.38 -32.62 -62.47
CA VAL A 10 13.66 -33.65 -61.76
C VAL A 10 13.92 -33.46 -60.28
N ILE A 11 12.97 -32.80 -59.57
CA ILE A 11 12.97 -32.79 -58.12
C ILE A 11 12.58 -34.22 -57.70
N GLY A 12 13.54 -34.95 -57.18
CA GLY A 12 13.29 -36.26 -56.59
C GLY A 12 12.33 -36.19 -55.40
N PRO A 13 11.68 -37.31 -55.01
CA PRO A 13 10.85 -37.29 -53.84
C PRO A 13 11.64 -36.90 -52.61
N PRO A 14 11.05 -36.07 -51.68
CA PRO A 14 11.72 -35.64 -50.48
C PRO A 14 12.28 -36.79 -49.66
N SER A 15 13.47 -36.69 -49.14
CA SER A 15 14.07 -37.72 -48.29
C SER A 15 13.23 -37.92 -47.01
N SER A 16 13.33 -39.12 -46.42
CA SER A 16 12.64 -39.43 -45.19
C SER A 16 12.91 -38.41 -44.04
N LEU A 17 14.11 -37.83 -44.07
CA LEU A 17 14.52 -36.77 -43.11
C LEU A 17 13.80 -35.45 -43.38
N ASP A 18 13.56 -35.08 -44.65
CA ASP A 18 12.82 -33.89 -45.03
C ASP A 18 11.33 -33.99 -44.64
N ALA A 19 10.76 -35.22 -44.79
CA ALA A 19 9.37 -35.47 -44.40
C ALA A 19 9.17 -35.43 -42.89
N GLU A 20 10.10 -35.92 -42.09
CA GLU A 20 10.08 -35.87 -40.62
C GLU A 20 10.26 -34.42 -40.13
N PHE A 21 11.17 -33.64 -40.73
CA PHE A 21 11.37 -32.22 -40.38
C PHE A 21 10.14 -31.35 -40.71
N VAL A 22 9.47 -31.61 -41.82
CA VAL A 22 8.22 -30.92 -42.22
C VAL A 22 7.03 -31.28 -41.32
N SER A 23 6.98 -32.52 -40.82
CA SER A 23 5.89 -32.97 -39.93
C SER A 23 6.01 -32.42 -38.52
N ASP A 24 7.21 -32.10 -38.03
CA ASP A 24 7.43 -31.58 -36.68
C ASP A 24 7.29 -30.05 -36.57
N THR A 25 7.37 -29.32 -37.67
CA THR A 25 7.22 -27.85 -37.66
C THR A 25 5.87 -27.36 -37.11
N PRO A 26 4.70 -28.00 -37.42
CA PRO A 26 3.43 -27.62 -36.83
C PRO A 26 3.37 -27.89 -35.32
N ARG A 27 3.93 -29.01 -34.85
CA ARG A 27 3.96 -29.37 -33.43
C ARG A 27 4.83 -28.41 -32.62
N LEU A 28 6.00 -28.04 -33.14
CA LEU A 28 6.90 -27.07 -32.53
C LEU A 28 6.27 -25.65 -32.48
N SER A 29 5.56 -25.26 -33.53
CA SER A 29 4.85 -23.96 -33.56
C SER A 29 3.68 -23.95 -32.55
N GLN A 30 2.91 -25.01 -32.44
CA GLN A 30 1.83 -25.16 -31.44
C GLN A 30 2.39 -25.13 -29.99
N ALA A 31 3.50 -25.86 -29.75
CA ALA A 31 4.15 -25.85 -28.44
C ALA A 31 4.67 -24.48 -28.06
N ARG A 32 5.28 -23.75 -29.00
CA ARG A 32 5.73 -22.36 -28.82
C ARG A 32 4.55 -21.42 -28.53
N THR A 33 3.46 -21.55 -29.25
CA THR A 33 2.24 -20.76 -29.06
C THR A 33 1.61 -21.05 -27.71
N ALA A 34 1.49 -22.31 -27.31
CA ALA A 34 0.96 -22.72 -26.01
C ALA A 34 1.82 -22.19 -24.87
N THR A 35 3.16 -22.26 -24.99
CA THR A 35 4.10 -21.70 -24.01
C THR A 35 3.99 -20.19 -23.94
N ALA A 36 3.85 -19.49 -25.08
CA ALA A 36 3.66 -18.06 -25.12
C ALA A 36 2.34 -17.63 -24.45
N ILE A 37 1.24 -18.35 -24.70
CA ILE A 37 -0.06 -18.11 -24.09
C ILE A 37 0.01 -18.34 -22.58
N SER A 38 0.66 -19.44 -22.13
CA SER A 38 0.79 -19.73 -20.70
C SER A 38 1.66 -18.70 -19.97
N ARG A 39 2.75 -18.24 -20.59
CA ARG A 39 3.59 -17.14 -20.07
C ARG A 39 2.83 -15.83 -20.00
N ALA A 40 2.06 -15.48 -21.03
CA ALA A 40 1.23 -14.29 -21.04
C ALA A 40 0.12 -14.35 -19.97
N ALA A 41 -0.48 -15.53 -19.76
CA ALA A 41 -1.47 -15.74 -18.70
C ALA A 41 -0.85 -15.67 -17.30
N ALA A 42 0.35 -16.21 -17.11
CA ALA A 42 1.12 -16.10 -15.88
C ALA A 42 1.50 -14.63 -15.58
N HIS A 43 1.94 -13.89 -16.61
CA HIS A 43 2.28 -12.46 -16.48
C HIS A 43 1.05 -11.61 -16.16
N ARG A 44 -0.14 -11.93 -16.65
CA ARG A 44 -1.39 -11.24 -16.28
C ARG A 44 -1.83 -11.53 -14.85
N ARG A 45 -1.47 -12.66 -14.28
CA ARG A 45 -1.77 -13.05 -12.89
C ARG A 45 -0.74 -12.51 -11.89
N ALA A 46 0.47 -12.23 -12.34
CA ALA A 46 1.51 -11.67 -11.49
C ALA A 46 1.10 -10.29 -11.00
N GLN A 47 1.21 -10.06 -9.70
CA GLN A 47 1.03 -8.72 -9.13
C GLN A 47 2.14 -7.81 -9.65
N PRO A 48 1.82 -6.57 -10.04
CA PRO A 48 2.83 -5.64 -10.55
C PRO A 48 3.89 -5.34 -9.49
N ASN A 49 5.14 -5.10 -9.93
CA ASN A 49 6.27 -4.85 -9.04
C ASN A 49 6.02 -3.74 -8.00
N GLY A 50 5.26 -2.71 -8.38
CA GLY A 50 4.86 -1.64 -7.45
C GLY A 50 4.00 -2.12 -6.28
N TRP A 51 3.19 -3.15 -6.45
CA TRP A 51 2.42 -3.76 -5.37
C TRP A 51 3.34 -4.45 -4.35
N TRP A 52 4.32 -5.23 -4.84
CA TRP A 52 5.30 -5.89 -3.97
C TRP A 52 6.18 -4.89 -3.22
N GLY A 53 6.60 -3.80 -3.90
CA GLY A 53 7.35 -2.72 -3.26
C GLY A 53 6.56 -2.07 -2.12
N MET A 54 5.28 -1.76 -2.34
CA MET A 54 4.40 -1.22 -1.30
C MET A 54 4.19 -2.22 -0.16
N ALA A 55 3.98 -3.50 -0.45
CA ALA A 55 3.79 -4.52 0.58
C ALA A 55 5.01 -4.68 1.48
N LEU A 56 6.22 -4.73 0.90
CA LEU A 56 7.47 -4.81 1.66
C LEU A 56 7.70 -3.56 2.50
N PHE A 57 7.44 -2.38 1.95
CA PHE A 57 7.50 -1.13 2.69
C PHE A 57 6.54 -1.16 3.89
N LEU A 58 5.28 -1.54 3.70
CA LEU A 58 4.31 -1.63 4.79
C LEU A 58 4.68 -2.67 5.84
N CYS A 59 5.29 -3.79 5.45
CA CYS A 59 5.82 -4.78 6.41
C CYS A 59 6.90 -4.17 7.30
N SER A 60 7.81 -3.35 6.75
CA SER A 60 8.83 -2.66 7.56
C SER A 60 8.21 -1.68 8.56
N GLU A 61 7.15 -0.96 8.15
CA GLU A 61 6.45 -0.03 9.03
C GLU A 61 5.71 -0.74 10.17
N VAL A 62 5.04 -1.85 9.88
CA VAL A 62 4.41 -2.69 10.92
C VAL A 62 5.45 -3.21 11.91
N THR A 63 6.64 -3.60 11.44
CA THR A 63 7.74 -4.04 12.31
C THR A 63 8.26 -2.89 13.19
N LEU A 64 8.41 -1.69 12.63
CA LEU A 64 8.81 -0.49 13.38
C LEU A 64 7.83 -0.22 14.53
N PHE A 65 6.52 -0.15 14.23
CA PHE A 65 5.52 0.08 15.27
C PHE A 65 5.42 -1.08 16.25
N GLY A 66 5.57 -2.32 15.78
CA GLY A 66 5.61 -3.50 16.64
C GLY A 66 6.72 -3.44 17.68
N THR A 67 7.91 -2.97 17.28
CA THR A 67 9.03 -2.78 18.23
C THR A 67 8.79 -1.62 19.20
N LEU A 68 8.19 -0.52 18.76
CA LEU A 68 7.84 0.61 19.63
C LEU A 68 6.77 0.21 20.66
N ILE A 69 5.72 -0.49 20.23
CA ILE A 69 4.67 -1.01 21.12
C ILE A 69 5.24 -2.04 22.09
N GLY A 70 6.10 -2.95 21.62
CA GLY A 70 6.79 -3.89 22.48
C GLY A 70 7.68 -3.20 23.53
N SER A 71 8.35 -2.12 23.16
CA SER A 71 9.14 -1.30 24.09
C SER A 71 8.26 -0.60 25.11
N TYR A 72 7.06 -0.14 24.73
CA TYR A 72 6.08 0.46 25.65
C TYR A 72 5.68 -0.53 26.74
N PHE A 73 5.24 -1.74 26.36
CA PHE A 73 4.84 -2.76 27.34
C PHE A 73 6.01 -3.32 28.15
N TYR A 74 7.22 -3.36 27.57
CA TYR A 74 8.41 -3.74 28.33
C TYR A 74 8.73 -2.73 29.44
N LEU A 75 8.58 -1.43 29.18
CA LEU A 75 8.78 -0.37 30.17
C LEU A 75 7.67 -0.39 31.24
N ASP A 76 6.41 -0.56 30.82
CA ASP A 76 5.26 -0.75 31.72
C ASP A 76 5.48 -1.92 32.69
N PHE A 77 5.93 -3.07 32.19
CA PHE A 77 6.21 -4.25 33.03
C PHE A 77 7.34 -4.04 34.04
N LYS A 78 8.31 -3.16 33.71
CA LYS A 78 9.45 -2.89 34.60
C LYS A 78 9.16 -1.85 35.69
N ASP A 79 8.22 -0.96 35.45
CA ASP A 79 7.88 0.10 36.40
C ASP A 79 6.78 -0.35 37.36
N ALA A 80 6.96 -0.02 38.64
CA ALA A 80 5.98 -0.37 39.67
C ALA A 80 4.67 0.44 39.54
N ARG A 81 4.67 1.51 38.75
CA ARG A 81 3.50 2.40 38.52
C ARG A 81 3.57 3.01 37.13
N TRP A 82 2.55 2.76 36.30
CA TRP A 82 2.45 3.23 34.92
C TRP A 82 1.05 3.80 34.65
N PRO A 83 0.91 5.08 34.25
CA PRO A 83 1.97 6.09 34.15
C PRO A 83 2.57 6.48 35.52
N PRO A 84 3.79 7.10 35.54
CA PRO A 84 4.45 7.54 36.77
C PRO A 84 3.60 8.52 37.57
N ALA A 85 3.85 8.60 38.89
CA ALA A 85 3.17 9.52 39.78
C ALA A 85 3.28 10.98 39.28
N GLY A 86 2.12 11.68 39.22
CA GLY A 86 2.04 13.07 38.74
C GLY A 86 1.65 13.22 37.27
N ILE A 87 1.58 12.13 36.51
CA ILE A 87 1.03 12.15 35.14
C ILE A 87 -0.43 11.64 35.24
N SER A 88 -1.37 12.49 34.84
CA SER A 88 -2.79 12.10 34.76
C SER A 88 -3.00 11.06 33.67
N GLU A 89 -3.90 10.12 33.91
CA GLU A 89 -4.32 9.16 32.87
C GLU A 89 -4.82 9.89 31.63
N PRO A 90 -4.44 9.43 30.43
CA PRO A 90 -4.87 10.06 29.19
C PRO A 90 -6.40 10.00 29.05
N SER A 91 -7.02 11.09 28.60
CA SER A 91 -8.45 11.08 28.27
C SER A 91 -8.76 10.07 27.18
N THR A 92 -9.74 9.20 27.38
CA THR A 92 -10.07 8.13 26.44
C THR A 92 -10.93 8.61 25.26
N LEU A 93 -11.86 9.55 25.52
CA LEU A 93 -12.91 9.91 24.56
C LEU A 93 -12.35 10.63 23.32
N LYS A 94 -11.54 11.68 23.51
CA LYS A 94 -11.05 12.51 22.38
C LYS A 94 -10.18 11.69 21.40
N PRO A 95 -9.16 10.92 21.84
CA PRO A 95 -8.36 10.11 20.93
C PRO A 95 -9.18 8.99 20.27
N SER A 96 -10.12 8.37 20.99
CA SER A 96 -10.95 7.29 20.44
C SER A 96 -11.87 7.79 19.33
N VAL A 97 -12.54 8.92 19.52
CA VAL A 97 -13.41 9.52 18.49
C VAL A 97 -12.59 9.93 17.27
N SER A 98 -11.47 10.62 17.47
CA SER A 98 -10.63 11.07 16.35
C SER A 98 -10.05 9.90 15.55
N THR A 99 -9.58 8.85 16.24
CA THR A 99 -9.10 7.62 15.58
C THR A 99 -10.25 6.90 14.85
N GLY A 100 -11.45 6.85 15.44
CA GLY A 100 -12.65 6.31 14.78
C GLY A 100 -12.97 7.03 13.47
N VAL A 101 -12.90 8.36 13.45
CA VAL A 101 -13.08 9.16 12.22
C VAL A 101 -12.00 8.83 11.19
N LEU A 102 -10.73 8.73 11.60
CA LEU A 102 -9.64 8.35 10.69
C LEU A 102 -9.86 6.96 10.08
N VAL A 103 -10.23 5.97 10.88
CA VAL A 103 -10.53 4.60 10.43
C VAL A 103 -11.71 4.57 9.45
N ALA A 104 -12.75 5.38 9.70
CA ALA A 104 -13.89 5.49 8.81
C ALA A 104 -13.51 5.97 7.40
N MET A 105 -12.39 6.70 7.24
CA MET A 105 -11.86 7.10 5.93
C MET A 105 -11.33 5.92 5.09
N SER A 106 -11.23 4.74 5.65
CA SER A 106 -11.00 3.51 4.87
C SER A 106 -12.15 3.24 3.88
N ILE A 107 -13.38 3.67 4.20
CA ILE A 107 -14.57 3.46 3.34
C ILE A 107 -14.48 4.25 2.03
N PRO A 108 -14.29 5.60 2.03
CA PRO A 108 -14.10 6.34 0.78
C PRO A 108 -12.91 5.86 -0.03
N LEU A 109 -11.82 5.45 0.58
CA LEU A 109 -10.65 4.91 -0.14
C LEU A 109 -10.96 3.56 -0.80
N TRP A 110 -11.71 2.68 -0.14
CA TRP A 110 -12.20 1.45 -0.74
C TRP A 110 -13.14 1.72 -1.92
N LEU A 111 -14.06 2.69 -1.77
CA LEU A 111 -14.92 3.13 -2.86
C LEU A 111 -14.10 3.73 -4.03
N ALA A 112 -13.06 4.51 -3.75
CA ALA A 112 -12.17 5.05 -4.77
C ALA A 112 -11.51 3.95 -5.61
N VAL A 113 -11.05 2.86 -4.99
CA VAL A 113 -10.51 1.69 -5.71
C VAL A 113 -11.60 1.02 -6.58
N ARG A 114 -12.85 0.90 -6.10
CA ARG A 114 -13.96 0.36 -6.90
C ARG A 114 -14.30 1.26 -8.10
N GLN A 115 -14.38 2.58 -7.88
CA GLN A 115 -14.65 3.55 -8.95
C GLN A 115 -13.50 3.62 -9.96
N ALA A 116 -12.25 3.46 -9.50
CA ALA A 116 -11.09 3.38 -10.39
C ALA A 116 -11.16 2.17 -11.32
N ARG A 117 -11.57 1.00 -10.81
CA ARG A 117 -11.82 -0.19 -11.64
C ARG A 117 -12.96 -0.01 -12.66
N ALA A 118 -13.93 0.84 -12.33
CA ALA A 118 -15.03 1.20 -13.23
C ALA A 118 -14.68 2.34 -14.21
N GLY A 119 -13.44 2.85 -14.19
CA GLY A 119 -12.98 3.94 -15.06
C GLY A 119 -13.57 5.32 -14.73
N ARG A 120 -14.20 5.49 -13.56
CA ARG A 120 -14.92 6.72 -13.18
C ARG A 120 -13.99 7.73 -12.52
N LYS A 121 -13.14 8.39 -13.30
CA LYS A 121 -12.12 9.36 -12.85
C LYS A 121 -12.65 10.42 -11.88
N GLY A 122 -13.77 11.07 -12.19
CA GLY A 122 -14.33 12.15 -11.35
C GLY A 122 -14.71 11.68 -9.96
N HIS A 123 -15.30 10.49 -9.83
CA HIS A 123 -15.62 9.90 -8.52
C HIS A 123 -14.36 9.53 -7.70
N VAL A 124 -13.31 9.03 -8.38
CA VAL A 124 -12.02 8.72 -7.72
C VAL A 124 -11.41 9.99 -7.12
N LEU A 125 -11.33 11.06 -7.92
CA LEU A 125 -10.79 12.34 -7.46
C LEU A 125 -11.60 12.91 -6.31
N GLY A 126 -12.94 12.89 -6.39
CA GLY A 126 -13.81 13.37 -5.31
C GLY A 126 -13.63 12.59 -4.00
N LEU A 127 -13.49 11.26 -4.08
CA LEU A 127 -13.29 10.41 -2.89
C LEU A 127 -11.91 10.60 -2.25
N ILE A 128 -10.85 10.76 -3.06
CA ILE A 128 -9.50 11.07 -2.55
C ILE A 128 -9.50 12.46 -1.91
N THR A 129 -10.15 13.45 -2.52
CA THR A 129 -10.26 14.80 -1.94
C THR A 129 -10.99 14.80 -0.60
N LEU A 130 -12.10 14.05 -0.51
CA LEU A 130 -12.82 13.89 0.76
C LEU A 130 -11.94 13.27 1.84
N ALA A 131 -11.25 12.17 1.50
CA ALA A 131 -10.33 11.50 2.43
C ALA A 131 -9.22 12.46 2.88
N PHE A 132 -8.57 13.15 1.95
CA PHE A 132 -7.51 14.12 2.23
C PHE A 132 -7.92 15.18 3.25
N TRP A 133 -9.06 15.84 3.06
CA TRP A 133 -9.49 16.91 3.96
C TRP A 133 -9.81 16.41 5.36
N VAL A 134 -10.42 15.22 5.49
CA VAL A 134 -10.73 14.65 6.81
C VAL A 134 -9.44 14.21 7.50
N GLN A 135 -8.50 13.61 6.78
CA GLN A 135 -7.20 13.19 7.32
C GLN A 135 -6.34 14.39 7.71
N LEU A 136 -6.39 15.48 6.94
CA LEU A 136 -5.72 16.74 7.28
C LEU A 136 -6.31 17.36 8.56
N ALA A 137 -7.64 17.38 8.68
CA ALA A 137 -8.32 17.85 9.88
C ALA A 137 -7.97 16.97 11.09
N TYR A 138 -7.92 15.65 10.92
CA TYR A 138 -7.44 14.72 11.94
C TYR A 138 -6.03 15.06 12.39
N LEU A 139 -5.09 15.23 11.46
CA LEU A 139 -3.70 15.55 11.79
C LEU A 139 -3.60 16.88 12.56
N GLY A 140 -4.31 17.92 12.11
CA GLY A 140 -4.34 19.21 12.79
C GLY A 140 -4.87 19.11 14.21
N PHE A 141 -5.97 18.36 14.41
CA PHE A 141 -6.55 18.12 15.74
C PHE A 141 -5.59 17.34 16.65
N GLN A 142 -4.92 16.32 16.13
CA GLN A 142 -3.96 15.53 16.89
C GLN A 142 -2.70 16.33 17.27
N ILE A 143 -2.20 17.18 16.38
CA ILE A 143 -1.08 18.08 16.69
C ILE A 143 -1.49 19.06 17.78
N TRP A 144 -2.70 19.61 17.71
CA TRP A 144 -3.22 20.49 18.78
C TRP A 144 -3.30 19.77 20.12
N GLN A 145 -3.79 18.52 20.17
CA GLN A 145 -3.78 17.71 21.40
C GLN A 145 -2.35 17.43 21.89
N LEU A 146 -1.44 17.08 20.97
CA LEU A 146 -0.05 16.78 21.30
C LEU A 146 0.64 17.98 21.96
N ILE A 147 0.44 19.18 21.40
CA ILE A 147 0.95 20.44 21.99
C ILE A 147 0.33 20.68 23.37
N GLY A 148 -0.97 20.43 23.52
CA GLY A 148 -1.65 20.52 24.83
C GLY A 148 -1.04 19.59 25.88
N ASN A 149 -0.71 18.37 25.50
CA ASN A 149 -0.09 17.40 26.40
C ASN A 149 1.31 17.81 26.86
N LEU A 150 2.07 18.57 26.04
CA LEU A 150 3.40 19.09 26.42
C LEU A 150 3.37 20.02 27.64
N HIS A 151 2.22 20.65 27.92
CA HIS A 151 2.03 21.46 29.14
C HIS A 151 1.83 20.61 30.40
N HIS A 152 1.49 19.33 30.27
CA HIS A 152 1.25 18.42 31.38
C HIS A 152 2.49 17.60 31.72
N PHE A 153 3.19 17.06 30.72
CA PHE A 153 4.46 16.35 30.90
C PHE A 153 5.32 16.43 29.65
N LEU A 154 6.64 16.42 29.86
CA LEU A 154 7.60 16.54 28.77
C LEU A 154 8.11 15.17 28.30
N PRO A 155 8.53 15.03 27.02
CA PRO A 155 9.06 13.75 26.50
C PRO A 155 10.26 13.21 27.30
N HIS A 156 11.10 14.11 27.85
CA HIS A 156 12.31 13.74 28.59
C HIS A 156 12.11 13.60 30.11
N SER A 157 10.90 13.82 30.60
CA SER A 157 10.62 13.78 32.04
C SER A 157 10.58 12.36 32.63
N SER A 158 10.30 11.37 31.80
CA SER A 158 10.18 9.97 32.20
C SER A 158 10.32 9.01 31.01
N ALA A 159 10.56 7.73 31.27
CA ALA A 159 10.53 6.68 30.25
C ALA A 159 9.15 6.60 29.57
N TYR A 160 8.06 6.76 30.36
CA TYR A 160 6.68 6.87 29.84
C TYR A 160 6.55 8.02 28.83
N GLY A 161 6.95 9.23 29.20
CA GLY A 161 6.88 10.39 28.32
C GLY A 161 7.64 10.16 27.02
N SER A 162 8.86 9.63 27.10
CA SER A 162 9.67 9.35 25.91
C SER A 162 8.98 8.39 24.94
N ILE A 163 8.52 7.25 25.39
CA ILE A 163 7.90 6.24 24.51
C ILE A 163 6.51 6.68 24.02
N TYR A 164 5.72 7.33 24.85
CA TYR A 164 4.42 7.89 24.51
C TYR A 164 4.52 8.89 23.34
N TYR A 165 5.40 9.90 23.48
CA TYR A 165 5.59 10.88 22.42
C TYR A 165 6.23 10.29 21.18
N THR A 166 7.14 9.32 21.31
CA THR A 166 7.73 8.63 20.16
C THR A 166 6.69 7.90 19.34
N LEU A 167 5.79 7.15 19.99
CA LEU A 167 4.68 6.45 19.30
C LEU A 167 3.76 7.42 18.57
N LEU A 168 3.34 8.50 19.24
CA LEU A 168 2.44 9.50 18.66
C LEU A 168 3.09 10.24 17.50
N VAL A 169 4.31 10.76 17.68
CA VAL A 169 5.02 11.49 16.62
C VAL A 169 5.31 10.60 15.43
N ALA A 170 5.73 9.34 15.65
CA ALA A 170 5.92 8.38 14.57
C ALA A 170 4.61 8.17 13.79
N HIS A 171 3.48 7.96 14.47
CA HIS A 171 2.19 7.81 13.80
C HIS A 171 1.79 9.07 13.01
N HIS A 172 1.92 10.26 13.59
CA HIS A 172 1.58 11.51 12.90
C HIS A 172 2.49 11.78 11.69
N ALA A 173 3.76 11.39 11.76
CA ALA A 173 4.67 11.45 10.60
C ALA A 173 4.18 10.55 9.45
N HIS A 174 3.65 9.37 9.75
CA HIS A 174 3.05 8.48 8.75
C HIS A 174 1.74 9.06 8.17
N VAL A 175 0.91 9.66 9.00
CA VAL A 175 -0.29 10.37 8.49
C VAL A 175 0.12 11.52 7.56
N LEU A 176 1.13 12.30 7.91
CA LEU A 176 1.66 13.37 7.05
C LEU A 176 2.19 12.80 5.70
N PHE A 177 2.94 11.71 5.76
CA PHE A 177 3.41 11.04 4.55
C PHE A 177 2.25 10.52 3.69
N GLY A 178 1.20 9.99 4.31
CA GLY A 178 -0.04 9.60 3.63
C GLY A 178 -0.72 10.75 2.90
N LEU A 179 -0.76 11.95 3.51
CA LEU A 179 -1.29 13.15 2.84
C LEU A 179 -0.46 13.54 1.61
N VAL A 180 0.86 13.39 1.66
CA VAL A 180 1.72 13.60 0.48
C VAL A 180 1.42 12.58 -0.61
N LEU A 181 1.16 11.32 -0.25
CA LEU A 181 0.73 10.29 -1.21
C LEU A 181 -0.64 10.61 -1.82
N ASP A 182 -1.62 11.11 -1.02
CA ASP A 182 -2.93 11.53 -1.53
C ASP A 182 -2.78 12.60 -2.60
N VAL A 183 -2.00 13.66 -2.33
CA VAL A 183 -1.74 14.75 -3.29
C VAL A 183 -1.05 14.20 -4.53
N SER A 184 -0.06 13.32 -4.37
CA SER A 184 0.68 12.72 -5.48
C SER A 184 -0.24 11.90 -6.38
N VAL A 185 -1.02 10.97 -5.81
CA VAL A 185 -1.94 10.12 -6.58
C VAL A 185 -3.06 10.95 -7.19
N PHE A 186 -3.60 11.95 -6.46
CA PHE A 186 -4.58 12.88 -7.01
C PHE A 186 -4.04 13.61 -8.24
N ALA A 187 -2.86 14.22 -8.14
CA ALA A 187 -2.25 14.96 -9.25
C ALA A 187 -2.01 14.07 -10.47
N PHE A 188 -1.50 12.87 -10.26
CA PHE A 188 -1.27 11.93 -11.35
C PHE A 188 -2.57 11.47 -12.01
N VAL A 189 -3.59 11.10 -11.25
CA VAL A 189 -4.90 10.72 -11.80
C VAL A 189 -5.56 11.92 -12.53
N ALA A 190 -5.42 13.13 -12.01
CA ALA A 190 -5.95 14.32 -12.60
C ALA A 190 -5.31 14.64 -13.97
N ILE A 191 -3.99 14.52 -14.09
CA ILE A 191 -3.22 14.87 -15.28
C ILE A 191 -3.26 13.74 -16.32
N ARG A 192 -2.97 12.50 -15.90
CA ARG A 192 -2.73 11.35 -16.81
C ARG A 192 -3.96 10.46 -17.03
N GLY A 193 -5.00 10.58 -16.20
CA GLY A 193 -6.19 9.72 -16.26
C GLY A 193 -6.03 8.41 -15.49
N LEU A 194 -6.98 7.47 -15.74
CA LEU A 194 -7.01 6.15 -15.09
C LEU A 194 -6.56 5.08 -16.08
N ASP A 195 -5.25 4.95 -16.27
CA ASP A 195 -4.65 3.82 -16.96
C ASP A 195 -4.40 2.66 -15.98
N ASN A 196 -4.09 1.46 -16.50
CA ASN A 196 -3.77 0.30 -15.68
C ASN A 196 -2.64 0.56 -14.67
N TYR A 197 -1.69 1.41 -15.00
CA TYR A 197 -0.60 1.83 -14.12
C TYR A 197 -1.12 2.66 -12.94
N TRP A 198 -2.05 3.58 -13.16
CA TRP A 198 -2.61 4.46 -12.12
C TRP A 198 -3.63 3.78 -11.23
N LEU A 199 -4.28 2.72 -11.73
CA LEU A 199 -5.07 1.82 -10.88
C LEU A 199 -4.20 1.20 -9.78
N ILE A 200 -2.93 0.87 -10.07
CA ILE A 200 -1.96 0.38 -9.08
C ILE A 200 -1.66 1.46 -8.05
N GLY A 201 -1.51 2.73 -8.47
CA GLY A 201 -1.29 3.87 -7.57
C GLY A 201 -2.45 4.06 -6.59
N VAL A 202 -3.70 4.07 -7.06
CA VAL A 202 -4.89 4.18 -6.20
C VAL A 202 -5.01 2.99 -5.24
N ARG A 203 -4.68 1.77 -5.69
CA ARG A 203 -4.65 0.58 -4.83
C ARG A 203 -3.54 0.65 -3.78
N GLY A 204 -2.35 1.11 -4.17
CA GLY A 204 -1.22 1.31 -3.26
C GLY A 204 -1.55 2.35 -2.18
N LEU A 205 -2.15 3.47 -2.56
CA LEU A 205 -2.64 4.49 -1.64
C LEU A 205 -3.64 3.92 -0.62
N ALA A 206 -4.63 3.14 -1.09
CA ALA A 206 -5.60 2.51 -0.21
C ALA A 206 -4.95 1.50 0.75
N MET A 207 -4.00 0.68 0.27
CA MET A 207 -3.24 -0.25 1.12
C MET A 207 -2.44 0.49 2.20
N TYR A 208 -1.78 1.59 1.83
CA TYR A 208 -1.05 2.43 2.78
C TYR A 208 -1.96 2.91 3.91
N TRP A 209 -3.09 3.53 3.56
CA TRP A 209 -4.03 4.04 4.56
C TRP A 209 -4.69 2.95 5.41
N TYR A 210 -4.95 1.75 4.87
CA TYR A 210 -5.47 0.65 5.69
C TYR A 210 -4.48 0.24 6.78
N VAL A 211 -3.18 0.20 6.46
CA VAL A 211 -2.14 -0.13 7.43
C VAL A 211 -1.97 1.01 8.44
N VAL A 212 -1.89 2.27 8.00
CA VAL A 212 -1.78 3.44 8.89
C VAL A 212 -2.98 3.53 9.84
N ASN A 213 -4.20 3.27 9.34
CA ASN A 213 -5.41 3.25 10.17
C ASN A 213 -5.40 2.08 11.18
N GLY A 214 -4.90 0.91 10.77
CA GLY A 214 -4.68 -0.21 11.69
C GLY A 214 -3.65 0.12 12.78
N LEU A 215 -2.55 0.76 12.39
CA LEU A 215 -1.53 1.24 13.33
C LEU A 215 -2.08 2.34 14.26
N ALA A 216 -2.97 3.23 13.78
CA ALA A 216 -3.65 4.21 14.62
C ALA A 216 -4.43 3.54 15.76
N VAL A 217 -5.17 2.47 15.44
CA VAL A 217 -5.89 1.68 16.45
C VAL A 217 -4.93 1.01 17.43
N ALA A 218 -3.83 0.41 16.93
CA ALA A 218 -2.83 -0.23 17.79
C ALA A 218 -2.16 0.77 18.74
N VAL A 219 -1.77 1.96 18.22
CA VAL A 219 -1.20 3.04 19.05
C VAL A 219 -2.21 3.54 20.07
N LEU A 220 -3.48 3.74 19.67
CA LEU A 220 -4.55 4.14 20.58
C LEU A 220 -4.71 3.14 21.72
N LEU A 221 -4.85 1.85 21.42
CA LEU A 221 -5.01 0.80 22.44
C LEU A 221 -3.79 0.73 23.37
N THR A 222 -2.59 0.90 22.83
CA THR A 222 -1.35 0.93 23.61
C THR A 222 -1.33 2.12 24.57
N THR A 223 -1.67 3.32 24.11
CA THR A 223 -1.65 4.53 24.93
C THR A 223 -2.78 4.58 25.95
N LEU A 224 -3.88 3.87 25.74
CA LEU A 224 -5.01 3.74 26.66
C LEU A 224 -4.89 2.54 27.61
N SER A 225 -3.91 1.65 27.42
CA SER A 225 -3.76 0.44 28.27
C SER A 225 -3.72 0.72 29.78
N PRO A 226 -3.15 1.86 30.28
CA PRO A 226 -3.18 2.17 31.71
C PRO A 226 -4.60 2.47 32.25
N SER A 227 -5.55 2.82 31.38
CA SER A 227 -6.93 3.17 31.74
C SER A 227 -7.94 2.04 31.49
N LEU A 228 -7.48 0.89 30.97
CA LEU A 228 -8.29 -0.31 30.71
C LEU A 228 -8.09 -1.34 31.80
#